data_7693bf4dab5240c67e64f9d1584dd5b1
#
_entry.id   7693bf4dab5240c67e64f9d1584dd5b1
#
_cell.length_a   1.000
_cell.length_b   1.000
_cell.length_c   1.000
_cell.angle_alpha   90.00
_cell.angle_beta   90.00
_cell.angle_gamma   90.00
#
_symmetry.space_group_name_H-M   'P 1'
#
loop_
_entity.id
_entity.type
_entity.pdbx_description
1 polymer ?
#
loop_
_entity_poly.entity_id
_entity_poly.type
_entity_poly.pdbx_seq_one_letter_code
_entity_poly.pdbx_strand_id
1 'polypeptide(L)'
;MLDQYSRNIDYIRISVTDRCNLRCVYCMPQTYKTYLGQEELLTYDEIVKLAGIYRSLGIKNVKLTGGEPLVREHVDELIFRLKEECGMEKVTLTTNGILLEQQLDGLVKAGLDGVNISLDTLNPEHYNSLTGGCHVDRNPSDGNLEAVLRGMRKAQKQAGISVKVNCVLMHQTREELLALAELAKGSIDVRFIELMPIGQGKEKHTLKEAEVKQILCETYGTIRPVAEKLGSGPAHYIEIDGFEGKIGFISAISHKFCSGCNRVRMTADGFLKPCLQYETGMDLRTLLRDGVSDAELKAQIETIITQKPKCHHFGEMNEPEQTEHRGMSEIGG
;
A
#
# COMPACT_ATOMS: atom_id res chain seq x y z
N MET A 1 1.09 20.20 -2.67
CA MET A 1 0.72 21.33 -1.78
C MET A 1 1.46 21.24 -0.45
N LEU A 2 1.59 22.33 0.31
CA LEU A 2 2.19 22.30 1.65
C LEU A 2 1.11 22.16 2.72
N ASP A 3 1.39 21.37 3.76
CA ASP A 3 0.55 21.34 4.96
C ASP A 3 1.05 22.37 6.01
N GLN A 4 0.37 22.46 7.16
CA GLN A 4 0.71 23.39 8.26
C GLN A 4 2.10 23.18 8.89
N TYR A 5 2.78 22.06 8.58
CA TYR A 5 4.14 21.75 9.04
C TYR A 5 5.16 21.81 7.90
N SER A 6 4.83 22.48 6.79
CA SER A 6 5.67 22.65 5.61
C SER A 6 6.07 21.34 4.92
N ARG A 7 5.30 20.25 5.12
CA ARG A 7 5.48 19.01 4.38
C ARG A 7 4.85 19.13 3.00
N ASN A 8 5.58 18.73 1.96
CA ASN A 8 5.02 18.69 0.61
C ASN A 8 4.17 17.43 0.42
N ILE A 9 2.85 17.60 0.39
CA ILE A 9 1.89 16.52 0.15
C ILE A 9 1.67 16.38 -1.36
N ASP A 10 2.25 15.36 -1.95
CA ASP A 10 2.24 15.09 -3.40
C ASP A 10 1.78 13.67 -3.78
N TYR A 11 1.33 12.90 -2.78
CA TYR A 11 1.02 11.50 -2.94
C TYR A 11 -0.29 11.10 -2.24
N ILE A 12 -1.18 10.46 -2.99
CA ILE A 12 -2.42 9.89 -2.46
C ILE A 12 -2.48 8.38 -2.65
N ARG A 13 -2.99 7.67 -1.63
CA ARG A 13 -3.39 6.27 -1.73
C ARG A 13 -4.91 6.24 -1.87
N ILE A 14 -5.40 5.56 -2.89
CA ILE A 14 -6.83 5.40 -3.17
C ILE A 14 -7.19 3.92 -3.02
N SER A 15 -8.05 3.61 -2.06
CA SER A 15 -8.69 2.31 -1.96
C SER A 15 -9.80 2.26 -3.00
N VAL A 16 -9.75 1.28 -3.90
CA VAL A 16 -10.78 1.13 -4.94
C VAL A 16 -11.88 0.15 -4.54
N THR A 17 -11.64 -0.65 -3.50
CA THR A 17 -12.60 -1.64 -2.95
C THR A 17 -12.19 -2.06 -1.55
N ASP A 18 -13.13 -2.44 -0.72
CA ASP A 18 -12.90 -3.10 0.58
C ASP A 18 -12.83 -4.62 0.45
N ARG A 19 -13.19 -5.18 -0.73
CA ARG A 19 -13.19 -6.62 -0.99
C ARG A 19 -11.77 -7.12 -1.21
N CYS A 20 -11.49 -8.31 -0.66
CA CYS A 20 -10.22 -9.01 -0.84
C CYS A 20 -10.49 -10.52 -1.00
N ASN A 21 -9.69 -11.15 -1.81
CA ASN A 21 -9.69 -12.60 -2.00
C ASN A 21 -8.78 -13.35 -1.01
N LEU A 22 -8.18 -12.65 -0.03
CA LEU A 22 -7.42 -13.20 1.10
C LEU A 22 -8.00 -12.74 2.44
N ARG A 23 -7.58 -13.42 3.53
CA ARG A 23 -7.93 -13.09 4.93
C ARG A 23 -6.67 -13.05 5.78
N CYS A 24 -5.73 -12.17 5.41
CA CYS A 24 -4.47 -12.06 6.13
C CYS A 24 -4.71 -11.74 7.60
N VAL A 25 -4.07 -12.52 8.49
CA VAL A 25 -4.30 -12.52 9.94
C VAL A 25 -4.07 -11.17 10.63
N TYR A 26 -3.34 -10.26 10.01
CA TYR A 26 -3.07 -8.92 10.53
C TYR A 26 -3.93 -7.83 9.87
N CYS A 27 -4.67 -8.16 8.80
CA CYS A 27 -5.36 -7.18 7.99
C CYS A 27 -6.89 -7.30 8.10
N MET A 28 -7.43 -8.49 7.90
CA MET A 28 -8.85 -8.74 7.82
C MET A 28 -9.24 -9.94 8.68
N PRO A 29 -10.24 -9.82 9.58
CA PRO A 29 -10.72 -10.95 10.37
C PRO A 29 -11.24 -12.09 9.47
N GLN A 30 -11.02 -13.33 9.89
CA GLN A 30 -11.56 -14.53 9.19
C GLN A 30 -13.09 -14.49 9.06
N THR A 31 -13.75 -13.87 10.05
CA THR A 31 -15.21 -13.75 10.12
C THR A 31 -15.75 -12.47 9.46
N TYR A 32 -14.90 -11.70 8.79
CA TYR A 32 -15.33 -10.45 8.13
C TYR A 32 -16.37 -10.74 7.05
N LYS A 33 -17.56 -10.20 7.22
CA LYS A 33 -18.74 -10.50 6.37
C LYS A 33 -19.41 -9.26 5.78
N THR A 34 -19.11 -8.08 6.31
CA THR A 34 -19.82 -6.86 5.93
C THR A 34 -18.96 -6.06 4.98
N TYR A 35 -19.25 -6.17 3.70
CA TYR A 35 -18.65 -5.32 2.66
C TYR A 35 -19.55 -4.16 2.33
N LEU A 36 -18.97 -3.08 1.85
CA LEU A 36 -19.71 -1.96 1.30
C LEU A 36 -20.63 -2.43 0.17
N GLY A 37 -21.85 -1.89 0.13
CA GLY A 37 -22.73 -2.02 -1.03
C GLY A 37 -22.10 -1.38 -2.25
N GLN A 38 -22.54 -1.79 -3.43
CA GLN A 38 -22.00 -1.24 -4.67
C GLN A 38 -22.27 0.27 -4.78
N GLU A 39 -23.40 0.73 -4.26
CA GLU A 39 -23.80 2.13 -4.18
C GLU A 39 -22.98 2.95 -3.15
N GLU A 40 -22.33 2.29 -2.20
CA GLU A 40 -21.46 2.93 -1.21
C GLU A 40 -20.04 3.11 -1.73
N LEU A 41 -19.63 2.35 -2.72
CA LEU A 41 -18.33 2.51 -3.35
C LEU A 41 -18.31 3.74 -4.27
N LEU A 42 -17.16 4.42 -4.34
CA LEU A 42 -16.92 5.40 -5.39
C LEU A 42 -16.88 4.70 -6.76
N THR A 43 -17.54 5.30 -7.74
CA THR A 43 -17.40 4.92 -9.16
C THR A 43 -16.04 5.37 -9.69
N TYR A 44 -15.60 4.84 -10.83
CA TYR A 44 -14.36 5.31 -11.46
C TYR A 44 -14.48 6.76 -11.92
N ASP A 45 -15.66 7.21 -12.35
CA ASP A 45 -15.92 8.62 -12.71
C ASP A 45 -15.72 9.53 -11.50
N GLU A 46 -16.24 9.16 -10.34
CA GLU A 46 -16.06 9.91 -9.09
C GLU A 46 -14.59 9.94 -8.68
N ILE A 47 -13.86 8.82 -8.79
CA ILE A 47 -12.42 8.74 -8.48
C ILE A 47 -11.63 9.64 -9.45
N VAL A 48 -11.90 9.60 -10.73
CA VAL A 48 -11.23 10.42 -11.76
C VAL A 48 -11.51 11.90 -11.52
N LYS A 49 -12.76 12.27 -11.22
CA LYS A 49 -13.12 13.65 -10.87
C LYS A 49 -12.32 14.16 -9.66
N LEU A 50 -12.26 13.38 -8.58
CA LEU A 50 -11.46 13.72 -7.39
C LEU A 50 -9.96 13.77 -7.72
N ALA A 51 -9.47 12.86 -8.54
CA ALA A 51 -8.06 12.83 -8.96
C ALA A 51 -7.67 14.09 -9.73
N GLY A 52 -8.54 14.61 -10.59
CA GLY A 52 -8.35 15.90 -11.27
C GLY A 52 -8.22 17.06 -10.27
N ILE A 53 -9.04 17.07 -9.22
CA ILE A 53 -8.94 18.06 -8.15
C ILE A 53 -7.62 17.90 -7.38
N TYR A 54 -7.25 16.68 -7.00
CA TYR A 54 -5.96 16.41 -6.34
C TYR A 54 -4.78 16.87 -7.20
N ARG A 55 -4.82 16.60 -8.50
CA ARG A 55 -3.78 17.05 -9.43
C ARG A 55 -3.65 18.58 -9.46
N SER A 56 -4.77 19.30 -9.45
CA SER A 56 -4.79 20.77 -9.38
C SER A 56 -4.21 21.34 -8.08
N LEU A 57 -4.20 20.56 -7.00
CA LEU A 57 -3.55 20.86 -5.71
C LEU A 57 -2.08 20.45 -5.63
N GLY A 58 -1.52 19.86 -6.70
CA GLY A 58 -0.12 19.43 -6.78
C GLY A 58 0.13 18.00 -6.27
N ILE A 59 -0.91 17.21 -6.05
CA ILE A 59 -0.81 15.77 -5.80
C ILE A 59 -0.67 15.08 -7.16
N LYS A 60 0.45 14.43 -7.38
CA LYS A 60 0.85 13.90 -8.69
C LYS A 60 1.14 12.41 -8.69
N ASN A 61 1.24 11.81 -7.52
CA ASN A 61 1.51 10.39 -7.34
C ASN A 61 0.28 9.70 -6.77
N VAL A 62 -0.20 8.65 -7.45
CA VAL A 62 -1.33 7.83 -7.02
C VAL A 62 -0.86 6.41 -6.74
N LYS A 63 -1.35 5.83 -5.65
CA LYS A 63 -1.25 4.40 -5.41
C LYS A 63 -2.64 3.81 -5.26
N LEU A 64 -2.99 2.92 -6.17
CA LEU A 64 -4.20 2.14 -6.04
C LEU A 64 -4.00 1.00 -5.04
N THR A 65 -4.94 0.89 -4.14
CA THR A 65 -5.00 -0.13 -3.09
C THR A 65 -6.45 -0.60 -2.93
N GLY A 66 -6.74 -1.25 -1.82
CA GLY A 66 -8.08 -1.66 -1.47
C GLY A 66 -8.01 -2.68 -0.34
N GLY A 67 -8.98 -3.56 -0.30
CA GLY A 67 -8.73 -4.92 0.14
C GLY A 67 -7.72 -5.53 -0.84
N GLU A 68 -8.19 -5.95 -2.04
CA GLU A 68 -7.32 -6.30 -3.17
C GLU A 68 -7.82 -5.56 -4.43
N PRO A 69 -7.05 -4.62 -4.98
CA PRO A 69 -7.53 -3.80 -6.10
C PRO A 69 -7.82 -4.60 -7.36
N LEU A 70 -7.11 -5.72 -7.59
CA LEU A 70 -7.28 -6.55 -8.79
C LEU A 70 -8.57 -7.41 -8.75
N VAL A 71 -9.32 -7.44 -7.65
CA VAL A 71 -10.66 -8.06 -7.63
C VAL A 71 -11.74 -7.11 -8.17
N ARG A 72 -11.46 -5.81 -8.24
CA ARG A 72 -12.36 -4.84 -8.88
C ARG A 72 -12.14 -4.90 -10.38
N GLU A 73 -13.22 -5.12 -11.13
CA GLU A 73 -13.16 -5.21 -12.60
C GLU A 73 -12.69 -3.88 -13.21
N HIS A 74 -12.02 -3.96 -14.36
CA HIS A 74 -11.60 -2.80 -15.16
C HIS A 74 -10.69 -1.79 -14.44
N VAL A 75 -9.85 -2.25 -13.49
CA VAL A 75 -8.90 -1.36 -12.81
C VAL A 75 -7.86 -0.76 -13.76
N ASP A 76 -7.59 -1.42 -14.87
CA ASP A 76 -6.76 -0.92 -15.97
C ASP A 76 -7.37 0.32 -16.64
N GLU A 77 -8.70 0.36 -16.83
CA GLU A 77 -9.40 1.56 -17.30
C GLU A 77 -9.18 2.75 -16.35
N LEU A 78 -9.29 2.52 -15.03
CA LEU A 78 -9.01 3.57 -14.05
C LEU A 78 -7.57 4.06 -14.15
N ILE A 79 -6.58 3.15 -14.29
CA ILE A 79 -5.18 3.53 -14.45
C ILE A 79 -4.99 4.41 -15.68
N PHE A 80 -5.54 4.00 -16.81
CA PHE A 80 -5.49 4.76 -18.06
C PHE A 80 -6.04 6.18 -17.88
N ARG A 81 -7.22 6.31 -17.28
CA ARG A 81 -7.87 7.60 -17.05
C ARG A 81 -7.09 8.49 -16.07
N LEU A 82 -6.49 7.91 -15.02
CA LEU A 82 -5.62 8.65 -14.11
C LEU A 82 -4.36 9.19 -14.80
N LYS A 83 -3.81 8.45 -15.75
CA LYS A 83 -2.64 8.88 -16.56
C LYS A 83 -3.04 9.93 -17.61
N GLU A 84 -4.01 9.62 -18.44
CA GLU A 84 -4.31 10.41 -19.63
C GLU A 84 -5.26 11.59 -19.34
N GLU A 85 -6.33 11.39 -18.54
CA GLU A 85 -7.29 12.45 -18.28
C GLU A 85 -6.85 13.36 -17.13
N CYS A 86 -6.28 12.77 -16.05
CA CYS A 86 -5.87 13.55 -14.87
C CYS A 86 -4.40 14.01 -14.94
N GLY A 87 -3.58 13.47 -15.83
CA GLY A 87 -2.16 13.80 -15.95
C GLY A 87 -1.34 13.42 -14.71
N MET A 88 -1.67 12.30 -14.07
CA MET A 88 -0.91 11.81 -12.93
C MET A 88 0.49 11.36 -13.37
N GLU A 89 1.54 11.90 -12.73
CA GLU A 89 2.92 11.59 -13.09
C GLU A 89 3.27 10.14 -12.81
N LYS A 90 2.75 9.60 -11.68
CA LYS A 90 3.01 8.23 -11.28
C LYS A 90 1.76 7.54 -10.75
N VAL A 91 1.38 6.41 -11.37
CA VAL A 91 0.30 5.53 -10.93
C VAL A 91 0.89 4.16 -10.60
N THR A 92 0.77 3.73 -9.35
CA THR A 92 1.30 2.45 -8.87
C THR A 92 0.20 1.65 -8.21
N LEU A 93 0.40 0.34 -8.10
CA LEU A 93 -0.55 -0.60 -7.52
C LEU A 93 0.08 -1.33 -6.31
N THR A 94 -0.71 -1.59 -5.25
CA THR A 94 -0.36 -2.58 -4.22
C THR A 94 -1.34 -3.74 -4.32
N THR A 95 -0.84 -4.96 -4.46
CA THR A 95 -1.63 -6.16 -4.68
C THR A 95 -1.06 -7.35 -3.90
N ASN A 96 -1.91 -8.32 -3.56
CA ASN A 96 -1.45 -9.62 -3.06
C ASN A 96 -0.85 -10.51 -4.16
N GLY A 97 -0.96 -10.11 -5.43
CA GLY A 97 -0.30 -10.73 -6.57
C GLY A 97 -1.00 -11.94 -7.18
N ILE A 98 -2.06 -12.49 -6.59
CA ILE A 98 -2.73 -13.71 -7.09
C ILE A 98 -3.27 -13.51 -8.51
N LEU A 99 -3.87 -12.36 -8.80
CA LEU A 99 -4.46 -12.04 -10.10
C LEU A 99 -3.49 -11.30 -11.04
N LEU A 100 -2.27 -11.00 -10.57
CA LEU A 100 -1.33 -10.15 -11.30
C LEU A 100 -0.90 -10.75 -12.64
N GLU A 101 -0.60 -12.05 -12.70
CA GLU A 101 -0.16 -12.71 -13.93
C GLU A 101 -1.15 -12.51 -15.09
N GLN A 102 -2.43 -12.61 -14.78
CA GLN A 102 -3.51 -12.55 -15.78
C GLN A 102 -3.79 -11.11 -16.26
N GLN A 103 -3.66 -10.13 -15.37
CA GLN A 103 -4.05 -8.76 -15.65
C GLN A 103 -2.88 -7.84 -16.04
N LEU A 104 -1.64 -8.28 -15.82
CA LEU A 104 -0.44 -7.44 -15.95
C LEU A 104 -0.34 -6.72 -17.30
N ASP A 105 -0.61 -7.41 -18.40
CA ASP A 105 -0.46 -6.83 -19.74
C ASP A 105 -1.43 -5.65 -19.97
N GLY A 106 -2.67 -5.77 -19.48
CA GLY A 106 -3.65 -4.70 -19.49
C GLY A 106 -3.21 -3.51 -18.63
N LEU A 107 -2.73 -3.78 -17.40
CA LEU A 107 -2.25 -2.75 -16.48
C LEU A 107 -1.05 -1.97 -17.06
N VAL A 108 -0.11 -2.65 -17.68
CA VAL A 108 1.06 -2.01 -18.32
C VAL A 108 0.63 -1.17 -19.51
N LYS A 109 -0.25 -1.70 -20.36
CA LYS A 109 -0.81 -0.95 -21.51
C LYS A 109 -1.56 0.29 -21.07
N ALA A 110 -2.20 0.25 -19.90
CA ALA A 110 -2.89 1.40 -19.30
C ALA A 110 -1.95 2.45 -18.68
N GLY A 111 -0.63 2.20 -18.64
CA GLY A 111 0.35 3.15 -18.12
C GLY A 111 0.71 2.96 -16.66
N LEU A 112 0.59 1.74 -16.11
CA LEU A 112 1.03 1.45 -14.74
C LEU A 112 2.56 1.63 -14.61
N ASP A 113 3.01 2.44 -13.65
CA ASP A 113 4.43 2.74 -13.43
C ASP A 113 5.12 1.77 -12.45
N GLY A 114 4.36 0.98 -11.72
CA GLY A 114 4.96 0.02 -10.81
C GLY A 114 3.97 -0.75 -9.96
N VAL A 115 4.39 -1.93 -9.52
CA VAL A 115 3.62 -2.84 -8.68
C VAL A 115 4.36 -3.13 -7.38
N ASN A 116 3.61 -3.07 -6.27
CA ASN A 116 4.09 -3.54 -4.96
C ASN A 116 3.32 -4.82 -4.64
N ILE A 117 4.03 -5.92 -4.54
CA ILE A 117 3.46 -7.24 -4.24
C ILE A 117 3.58 -7.48 -2.75
N SER A 118 2.45 -7.73 -2.07
CA SER A 118 2.45 -8.12 -0.66
C SER A 118 2.76 -9.60 -0.54
N LEU A 119 3.92 -9.93 0.02
CA LEU A 119 4.41 -11.30 0.16
C LEU A 119 5.24 -11.43 1.43
N ASP A 120 4.68 -12.07 2.45
CA ASP A 120 5.27 -12.12 3.79
C ASP A 120 6.19 -13.32 4.01
N THR A 121 6.10 -14.35 3.16
CA THR A 121 6.94 -15.54 3.19
C THR A 121 6.94 -16.26 1.85
N LEU A 122 8.00 -17.03 1.56
CA LEU A 122 8.10 -17.96 0.45
C LEU A 122 7.81 -19.42 0.86
N ASN A 123 7.57 -19.67 2.17
CA ASN A 123 7.17 -20.98 2.67
C ASN A 123 5.66 -21.18 2.44
N PRO A 124 5.24 -22.22 1.68
CA PRO A 124 3.84 -22.42 1.33
C PRO A 124 2.91 -22.64 2.52
N GLU A 125 3.35 -23.37 3.54
CA GLU A 125 2.55 -23.66 4.75
C GLU A 125 2.35 -22.38 5.56
N HIS A 126 3.44 -21.62 5.76
CA HIS A 126 3.38 -20.35 6.47
C HIS A 126 2.57 -19.31 5.68
N TYR A 127 2.72 -19.25 4.34
CA TYR A 127 1.91 -18.39 3.48
C TYR A 127 0.41 -18.66 3.66
N ASN A 128 0.00 -19.93 3.60
CA ASN A 128 -1.40 -20.32 3.80
C ASN A 128 -1.91 -19.93 5.19
N SER A 129 -1.11 -20.12 6.22
CA SER A 129 -1.47 -19.73 7.59
C SER A 129 -1.62 -18.22 7.76
N LEU A 130 -0.73 -17.42 7.16
CA LEU A 130 -0.78 -15.96 7.23
C LEU A 130 -1.93 -15.36 6.41
N THR A 131 -2.23 -15.95 5.24
CA THR A 131 -3.24 -15.42 4.32
C THR A 131 -4.64 -15.96 4.54
N GLY A 132 -4.83 -16.86 5.51
CA GLY A 132 -6.11 -17.44 5.87
C GLY A 132 -6.62 -18.49 4.90
N GLY A 133 -5.74 -19.07 4.07
CA GLY A 133 -6.05 -20.20 3.19
C GLY A 133 -7.20 -19.91 2.22
N CYS A 134 -7.22 -18.75 1.60
CA CYS A 134 -8.35 -18.29 0.80
C CYS A 134 -8.57 -19.13 -0.45
N HIS A 135 -9.81 -19.48 -0.67
CA HIS A 135 -10.30 -20.21 -1.84
C HIS A 135 -10.65 -19.19 -2.94
N VAL A 136 -9.73 -19.01 -3.88
CA VAL A 136 -10.11 -18.44 -5.17
C VAL A 136 -10.54 -19.62 -6.03
N ASP A 137 -11.82 -19.70 -6.39
CA ASP A 137 -12.45 -20.77 -7.18
C ASP A 137 -11.93 -20.88 -8.63
N ARG A 138 -10.61 -20.75 -8.82
CA ARG A 138 -9.98 -20.86 -10.14
C ARG A 138 -8.75 -21.76 -10.04
N ASN A 139 -8.98 -23.02 -10.29
CA ASN A 139 -8.01 -24.09 -10.38
C ASN A 139 -7.37 -24.52 -9.02
N PRO A 140 -7.95 -25.50 -8.32
CA PRO A 140 -7.46 -25.99 -7.03
C PRO A 140 -6.06 -26.62 -7.06
N SER A 141 -5.49 -26.87 -8.22
CA SER A 141 -4.19 -27.53 -8.39
C SER A 141 -3.00 -26.60 -8.20
N ASP A 142 -3.19 -25.28 -8.39
CA ASP A 142 -2.10 -24.30 -8.25
C ASP A 142 -2.30 -23.49 -6.97
N GLY A 143 -1.43 -23.68 -5.99
CA GLY A 143 -1.48 -22.91 -4.73
C GLY A 143 -1.39 -21.40 -4.99
N ASN A 144 -2.05 -20.60 -4.14
CA ASN A 144 -2.05 -19.12 -4.26
C ASN A 144 -0.63 -18.54 -4.31
N LEU A 145 0.33 -19.09 -3.56
CA LEU A 145 1.73 -18.64 -3.57
C LEU A 145 2.37 -18.79 -4.96
N GLU A 146 2.13 -19.91 -5.64
CA GLU A 146 2.67 -20.12 -7.00
C GLU A 146 2.12 -19.11 -8.00
N ALA A 147 0.84 -18.74 -7.90
CA ALA A 147 0.25 -17.69 -8.74
C ALA A 147 0.94 -16.33 -8.48
N VAL A 148 1.19 -15.97 -7.22
CA VAL A 148 1.94 -14.76 -6.86
C VAL A 148 3.34 -14.76 -7.45
N LEU A 149 4.07 -15.89 -7.34
CA LEU A 149 5.43 -16.01 -7.85
C LEU A 149 5.47 -15.94 -9.37
N ARG A 150 4.49 -16.51 -10.09
CA ARG A 150 4.38 -16.36 -11.55
C ARG A 150 4.12 -14.91 -11.95
N GLY A 151 3.16 -14.26 -11.29
CA GLY A 151 2.85 -12.84 -11.52
C GLY A 151 4.06 -11.93 -11.26
N MET A 152 4.79 -12.18 -10.17
CA MET A 152 6.01 -11.46 -9.83
C MET A 152 7.11 -11.64 -10.91
N ARG A 153 7.37 -12.88 -11.33
CA ARG A 153 8.37 -13.17 -12.39
C ARG A 153 7.97 -12.54 -13.73
N LYS A 154 6.67 -12.52 -14.07
CA LYS A 154 6.17 -11.86 -15.27
C LYS A 154 6.38 -10.34 -15.18
N ALA A 155 6.05 -9.74 -14.04
CA ALA A 155 6.23 -8.31 -13.82
C ALA A 155 7.70 -7.89 -13.85
N GLN A 156 8.61 -8.70 -13.30
CA GLN A 156 10.05 -8.44 -13.31
C GLN A 156 10.64 -8.38 -14.73
N LYS A 157 10.07 -9.15 -15.65
CA LYS A 157 10.51 -9.17 -17.07
C LYS A 157 9.92 -8.03 -17.89
N GLN A 158 8.95 -7.31 -17.34
CA GLN A 158 8.25 -6.24 -18.03
C GLN A 158 9.06 -4.94 -17.97
N ALA A 159 9.45 -4.43 -19.13
CA ALA A 159 10.12 -3.14 -19.19
C ALA A 159 9.20 -1.98 -18.78
N GLY A 160 9.78 -0.97 -18.15
CA GLY A 160 9.08 0.29 -17.83
C GLY A 160 8.30 0.29 -16.52
N ILE A 161 8.14 -0.84 -15.83
CA ILE A 161 7.51 -0.87 -14.51
C ILE A 161 8.49 -1.22 -13.39
N SER A 162 8.32 -0.59 -12.23
CA SER A 162 9.07 -0.96 -11.03
C SER A 162 8.36 -2.07 -10.25
N VAL A 163 9.10 -3.10 -9.84
CA VAL A 163 8.57 -4.20 -9.04
C VAL A 163 9.16 -4.13 -7.64
N LYS A 164 8.30 -4.16 -6.62
CA LYS A 164 8.70 -4.20 -5.22
C LYS A 164 7.92 -5.28 -4.48
N VAL A 165 8.59 -5.98 -3.59
CA VAL A 165 7.96 -6.90 -2.64
C VAL A 165 7.85 -6.20 -1.29
N ASN A 166 6.68 -6.30 -0.66
CA ASN A 166 6.42 -5.84 0.71
C ASN A 166 6.24 -7.05 1.60
N CYS A 167 7.01 -7.13 2.66
CA CYS A 167 6.85 -8.10 3.73
C CYS A 167 6.50 -7.38 5.03
N VAL A 168 5.35 -7.67 5.61
CA VAL A 168 5.02 -7.22 6.97
C VAL A 168 5.75 -8.13 7.97
N LEU A 169 6.57 -7.52 8.80
CA LEU A 169 7.34 -8.24 9.83
C LEU A 169 6.40 -8.77 10.92
N MET A 170 6.40 -10.09 11.10
CA MET A 170 5.60 -10.78 12.11
C MET A 170 6.47 -11.83 12.83
N HIS A 171 6.35 -13.08 12.46
CA HIS A 171 7.04 -14.22 13.09
C HIS A 171 7.86 -15.03 12.08
N GLN A 172 8.36 -14.36 11.03
CA GLN A 172 9.21 -15.01 10.03
C GLN A 172 10.48 -15.54 10.69
N THR A 173 10.88 -16.72 10.32
CA THR A 173 12.18 -17.28 10.72
C THR A 173 13.33 -16.55 10.02
N ARG A 174 14.55 -16.78 10.50
CA ARG A 174 15.76 -16.26 9.85
C ARG A 174 15.82 -16.67 8.36
N GLU A 175 15.54 -17.95 8.11
CA GLU A 175 15.55 -18.52 6.76
C GLU A 175 14.54 -17.88 5.84
N GLU A 176 13.34 -17.61 6.33
CA GLU A 176 12.29 -16.94 5.56
C GLU A 176 12.66 -15.50 5.22
N LEU A 177 13.23 -14.75 6.17
CA LEU A 177 13.71 -13.38 5.96
C LEU A 177 14.82 -13.34 4.90
N LEU A 178 15.77 -14.28 4.97
CA LEU A 178 16.86 -14.40 4.01
C LEU A 178 16.34 -14.80 2.61
N ALA A 179 15.40 -15.75 2.54
CA ALA A 179 14.78 -16.15 1.28
C ALA A 179 14.05 -14.99 0.60
N LEU A 180 13.33 -14.15 1.36
CA LEU A 180 12.71 -12.93 0.82
C LEU A 180 13.77 -11.91 0.38
N ALA A 181 14.82 -11.68 1.19
CA ALA A 181 15.90 -10.76 0.84
C ALA A 181 16.61 -11.18 -0.45
N GLU A 182 16.75 -12.47 -0.71
CA GLU A 182 17.38 -12.98 -1.94
C GLU A 182 16.63 -12.65 -3.24
N LEU A 183 15.34 -12.29 -3.16
CA LEU A 183 14.62 -11.76 -4.32
C LEU A 183 15.28 -10.47 -4.85
N ALA A 184 15.97 -9.74 -3.99
CA ALA A 184 16.71 -8.53 -4.36
C ALA A 184 18.07 -8.81 -5.03
N LYS A 185 18.51 -10.07 -5.16
CA LYS A 185 19.64 -10.42 -6.05
C LYS A 185 19.33 -10.09 -7.52
N GLY A 186 18.04 -10.13 -7.91
CA GLY A 186 17.56 -9.57 -9.16
C GLY A 186 17.13 -8.11 -9.00
N SER A 187 16.37 -7.62 -9.98
CA SER A 187 15.92 -6.21 -10.05
C SER A 187 14.73 -5.84 -9.16
N ILE A 188 14.36 -6.70 -8.19
CA ILE A 188 13.24 -6.48 -7.27
C ILE A 188 13.74 -5.79 -6.00
N ASP A 189 13.10 -4.68 -5.61
CA ASP A 189 13.32 -4.14 -4.27
C ASP A 189 12.46 -4.89 -3.25
N VAL A 190 13.05 -5.35 -2.15
CA VAL A 190 12.33 -5.98 -1.04
C VAL A 190 12.21 -5.01 0.12
N ARG A 191 10.99 -4.83 0.65
CA ARG A 191 10.75 -3.92 1.76
C ARG A 191 10.16 -4.65 2.96
N PHE A 192 10.84 -4.59 4.06
CA PHE A 192 10.37 -5.06 5.37
C PHE A 192 9.61 -3.93 6.08
N ILE A 193 8.39 -4.22 6.51
CA ILE A 193 7.46 -3.22 7.06
C ILE A 193 7.12 -3.61 8.49
N GLU A 194 7.39 -2.73 9.45
CA GLU A 194 6.91 -2.92 10.81
C GLU A 194 5.37 -2.93 10.83
N LEU A 195 4.80 -3.90 11.52
CA LEU A 195 3.36 -3.98 11.71
C LEU A 195 2.88 -2.78 12.54
N MET A 196 1.92 -2.05 11.98
CA MET A 196 1.28 -0.95 12.69
C MET A 196 0.08 -1.46 13.50
N PRO A 197 -0.13 -0.98 14.73
CA PRO A 197 -1.20 -1.45 15.63
C PRO A 197 -2.58 -0.90 15.21
N ILE A 198 -3.06 -1.33 14.04
CA ILE A 198 -4.37 -0.97 13.47
C ILE A 198 -5.18 -2.24 13.28
N GLY A 199 -6.44 -2.22 13.67
CA GLY A 199 -7.35 -3.35 13.54
C GLY A 199 -6.75 -4.62 14.16
N GLN A 200 -6.59 -5.67 13.37
CA GLN A 200 -6.04 -6.98 13.80
C GLN A 200 -4.53 -6.94 14.14
N GLY A 201 -3.85 -5.85 13.83
CA GLY A 201 -2.43 -5.67 14.17
C GLY A 201 -2.15 -5.25 15.62
N LYS A 202 -3.17 -4.86 16.40
CA LYS A 202 -2.99 -4.27 17.73
C LYS A 202 -2.32 -5.18 18.77
N GLU A 203 -2.49 -6.49 18.67
CA GLU A 203 -2.08 -7.45 19.72
C GLU A 203 -0.91 -8.37 19.29
N LYS A 204 -0.16 -8.01 18.26
CA LYS A 204 0.85 -8.91 17.70
C LYS A 204 2.27 -8.43 18.00
N HIS A 205 3.07 -9.34 18.56
CA HIS A 205 4.52 -9.20 18.64
C HIS A 205 5.13 -9.30 17.24
N THR A 206 6.08 -8.43 16.93
CA THR A 206 6.66 -8.34 15.60
C THR A 206 8.17 -8.15 15.66
N LEU A 207 8.85 -8.65 14.64
CA LEU A 207 10.26 -8.37 14.41
C LEU A 207 10.46 -6.87 14.12
N LYS A 208 11.60 -6.34 14.58
CA LYS A 208 12.00 -4.96 14.33
C LYS A 208 13.04 -4.87 13.24
N GLU A 209 13.15 -3.70 12.64
CA GLU A 209 14.17 -3.41 11.63
C GLU A 209 15.58 -3.81 12.06
N ALA A 210 15.96 -3.51 13.32
CA ALA A 210 17.29 -3.81 13.84
C ALA A 210 17.61 -5.30 13.80
N GLU A 211 16.63 -6.17 14.12
CA GLU A 211 16.79 -7.63 14.09
C GLU A 211 17.00 -8.12 12.66
N VAL A 212 16.22 -7.60 11.70
CA VAL A 212 16.37 -7.96 10.27
C VAL A 212 17.73 -7.49 9.75
N LYS A 213 18.16 -6.27 10.07
CA LYS A 213 19.48 -5.75 9.69
C LYS A 213 20.62 -6.59 10.25
N GLN A 214 20.51 -7.03 11.49
CA GLN A 214 21.50 -7.91 12.11
C GLN A 214 21.61 -9.21 11.34
N ILE A 215 20.48 -9.87 11.03
CA ILE A 215 20.44 -11.11 10.25
C ILE A 215 21.10 -10.92 8.87
N LEU A 216 20.79 -9.83 8.17
CA LEU A 216 21.37 -9.55 6.87
C LEU A 216 22.88 -9.30 6.96
N CYS A 217 23.33 -8.55 7.95
CA CYS A 217 24.75 -8.24 8.17
C CYS A 217 25.55 -9.52 8.52
N GLU A 218 25.02 -10.38 9.37
CA GLU A 218 25.66 -11.67 9.71
C GLU A 218 25.78 -12.60 8.50
N THR A 219 24.83 -12.53 7.54
CA THR A 219 24.80 -13.44 6.39
C THR A 219 25.56 -12.91 5.18
N TYR A 220 25.43 -11.62 4.89
CA TYR A 220 25.95 -11.00 3.67
C TYR A 220 27.12 -10.04 3.93
N GLY A 221 27.49 -9.84 5.20
CA GLY A 221 28.56 -8.92 5.58
C GLY A 221 28.12 -7.45 5.56
N THR A 222 28.92 -6.59 4.93
CA THR A 222 28.68 -5.14 4.97
C THR A 222 27.41 -4.74 4.24
N ILE A 223 26.51 -4.05 4.94
CA ILE A 223 25.34 -3.39 4.38
C ILE A 223 25.57 -1.87 4.38
N ARG A 224 25.23 -1.19 3.29
CA ARG A 224 25.43 0.26 3.15
C ARG A 224 24.12 0.99 3.00
N PRO A 225 23.90 2.14 3.66
CA PRO A 225 22.70 2.95 3.47
C PRO A 225 22.69 3.57 2.06
N VAL A 226 21.53 3.59 1.41
CA VAL A 226 21.28 4.29 0.15
C VAL A 226 20.81 5.70 0.48
N ALA A 227 21.60 6.71 0.07
CA ALA A 227 21.30 8.12 0.35
C ALA A 227 20.12 8.64 -0.50
N GLU A 228 19.93 8.08 -1.70
CA GLU A 228 18.89 8.51 -2.61
C GLU A 228 17.49 8.02 -2.18
N LYS A 229 16.49 8.88 -2.38
CA LYS A 229 15.10 8.52 -2.13
C LYS A 229 14.55 7.67 -3.28
N LEU A 230 14.34 6.38 -3.05
CA LEU A 230 13.80 5.47 -4.04
C LEU A 230 12.26 5.42 -4.00
N GLY A 231 11.62 6.16 -4.91
CA GLY A 231 10.16 6.23 -5.03
C GLY A 231 9.49 7.27 -4.13
N SER A 232 8.14 7.25 -4.08
CA SER A 232 7.34 8.28 -3.37
C SER A 232 7.02 7.91 -1.92
N GLY A 233 7.41 6.72 -1.45
CA GLY A 233 7.10 6.22 -0.09
C GLY A 233 8.11 6.64 0.97
N PRO A 234 7.89 6.22 2.23
CA PRO A 234 8.75 6.56 3.38
C PRO A 234 9.90 5.57 3.59
N ALA A 235 10.03 4.53 2.76
CA ALA A 235 11.07 3.53 2.93
C ALA A 235 12.45 4.15 2.81
N HIS A 236 13.34 3.84 3.73
CA HIS A 236 14.77 4.01 3.57
C HIS A 236 15.37 2.67 3.15
N TYR A 237 16.48 2.73 2.42
CA TYR A 237 17.04 1.57 1.76
C TYR A 237 18.50 1.33 2.16
N ILE A 238 18.87 0.06 2.10
CA ILE A 238 20.27 -0.40 2.15
C ILE A 238 20.59 -1.17 0.88
N GLU A 239 21.85 -1.18 0.52
CA GLU A 239 22.42 -2.03 -0.52
C GLU A 239 23.30 -3.11 0.09
N ILE A 240 23.34 -4.25 -0.58
CA ILE A 240 24.16 -5.42 -0.24
C ILE A 240 25.00 -5.74 -1.47
N ASP A 241 26.27 -6.02 -1.30
CA ASP A 241 27.16 -6.37 -2.41
C ASP A 241 26.66 -7.60 -3.17
N GLY A 242 26.58 -7.50 -4.50
CA GLY A 242 26.06 -8.54 -5.35
C GLY A 242 24.53 -8.58 -5.51
N PHE A 243 23.81 -7.62 -4.89
CA PHE A 243 22.38 -7.46 -5.10
C PHE A 243 22.11 -6.32 -6.10
N GLU A 244 21.28 -6.57 -7.09
CA GLU A 244 20.85 -5.54 -8.06
C GLU A 244 19.77 -4.64 -7.45
N GLY A 245 18.73 -5.26 -6.85
CA GLY A 245 17.69 -4.58 -6.10
C GLY A 245 18.16 -4.14 -4.72
N LYS A 246 17.33 -3.39 -4.02
CA LYS A 246 17.63 -2.83 -2.71
C LYS A 246 16.75 -3.43 -1.63
N ILE A 247 17.25 -3.46 -0.40
CA ILE A 247 16.45 -3.82 0.78
C ILE A 247 15.97 -2.54 1.44
N GLY A 248 14.64 -2.40 1.55
CA GLY A 248 14.01 -1.23 2.17
C GLY A 248 13.40 -1.54 3.53
N PHE A 249 13.26 -0.52 4.35
CA PHE A 249 12.58 -0.60 5.65
C PHE A 249 11.53 0.49 5.76
N ILE A 250 10.34 0.11 6.28
CA ILE A 250 9.26 1.03 6.63
C ILE A 250 8.95 0.83 8.11
N SER A 251 9.64 1.57 8.95
CA SER A 251 9.67 1.39 10.40
C SER A 251 8.86 2.49 11.08
N ALA A 252 7.52 2.35 10.99
CA ALA A 252 6.60 3.37 11.50
C ALA A 252 6.68 3.53 13.02
N ILE A 253 7.01 2.47 13.75
CA ILE A 253 7.07 2.45 15.22
C ILE A 253 8.47 2.80 15.70
N SER A 254 9.50 2.08 15.22
CA SER A 254 10.89 2.27 15.66
C SER A 254 11.50 3.56 15.14
N HIS A 255 11.18 3.99 13.93
CA HIS A 255 11.72 5.17 13.27
C HIS A 255 10.61 5.97 12.59
N LYS A 256 9.93 6.83 13.37
CA LYS A 256 8.84 7.66 12.86
C LYS A 256 9.31 8.54 11.70
N PHE A 257 8.63 8.44 10.57
CA PHE A 257 8.91 9.24 9.35
C PHE A 257 7.87 10.36 9.13
N CYS A 258 7.15 10.76 10.17
CA CYS A 258 6.04 11.72 10.08
C CYS A 258 6.49 13.11 9.60
N SER A 259 7.71 13.53 9.95
CA SER A 259 8.29 14.82 9.52
C SER A 259 8.44 14.93 8.00
N GLY A 260 8.66 13.82 7.30
CA GLY A 260 8.76 13.75 5.84
C GLY A 260 7.54 13.13 5.17
N CYS A 261 6.43 12.94 5.88
CA CYS A 261 5.26 12.24 5.36
C CYS A 261 4.49 13.08 4.33
N ASN A 262 4.56 12.67 3.07
CA ASN A 262 3.94 13.33 1.92
C ASN A 262 2.57 12.77 1.52
N ARG A 263 1.92 11.94 2.37
CA ARG A 263 0.79 11.10 1.95
C ARG A 263 -0.52 11.50 2.60
N VAL A 264 -1.59 11.35 1.81
CA VAL A 264 -2.98 11.27 2.27
C VAL A 264 -3.61 9.98 1.74
N ARG A 265 -4.79 9.62 2.22
CA ARG A 265 -5.52 8.41 1.82
C ARG A 265 -6.96 8.73 1.51
N MET A 266 -7.55 7.97 0.60
CA MET A 266 -8.97 7.94 0.35
C MET A 266 -9.46 6.49 0.43
N THR A 267 -10.47 6.24 1.22
CA THR A 267 -11.11 4.93 1.38
C THR A 267 -12.01 4.61 0.18
N ALA A 268 -12.45 3.37 0.07
CA ALA A 268 -13.29 2.93 -1.06
C ALA A 268 -14.67 3.60 -1.09
N ASP A 269 -15.15 4.02 0.08
CA ASP A 269 -16.38 4.80 0.24
C ASP A 269 -16.17 6.32 0.13
N GLY A 270 -14.99 6.77 -0.26
CA GLY A 270 -14.71 8.18 -0.55
C GLY A 270 -14.35 9.04 0.66
N PHE A 271 -13.98 8.43 1.79
CA PHE A 271 -13.55 9.21 2.95
C PHE A 271 -12.07 9.58 2.83
N LEU A 272 -11.77 10.89 2.75
CA LEU A 272 -10.41 11.43 2.70
C LEU A 272 -9.80 11.48 4.10
N LYS A 273 -8.66 10.80 4.30
CA LYS A 273 -7.90 10.75 5.56
C LYS A 273 -6.54 11.41 5.41
N PRO A 274 -6.23 12.43 6.23
CA PRO A 274 -4.90 13.03 6.23
C PRO A 274 -3.83 12.13 6.88
N CYS A 275 -4.22 11.23 7.79
CA CYS A 275 -3.32 10.32 8.48
C CYS A 275 -3.96 8.93 8.63
N LEU A 276 -3.11 7.91 8.75
CA LEU A 276 -3.55 6.52 8.93
C LEU A 276 -4.13 6.27 10.32
N GLN A 277 -3.51 6.85 11.38
CA GLN A 277 -3.89 6.59 12.76
C GLN A 277 -5.23 7.20 13.16
N TYR A 278 -5.55 8.38 12.66
CA TYR A 278 -6.71 9.12 13.15
C TYR A 278 -7.94 8.83 12.31
N GLU A 279 -9.12 8.79 12.94
CA GLU A 279 -10.41 8.68 12.26
C GLU A 279 -10.88 10.00 11.62
N THR A 280 -10.18 11.10 11.91
CA THR A 280 -10.47 12.42 11.34
C THR A 280 -10.27 12.43 9.82
N GLY A 281 -11.17 13.12 9.13
CA GLY A 281 -11.15 13.24 7.66
C GLY A 281 -12.44 13.85 7.14
N MET A 282 -12.80 13.54 5.89
CA MET A 282 -13.96 14.11 5.23
C MET A 282 -14.60 13.10 4.26
N ASP A 283 -15.90 12.98 4.30
CA ASP A 283 -16.69 12.20 3.34
C ASP A 283 -16.86 13.01 2.02
N LEU A 284 -16.02 12.69 1.04
CA LEU A 284 -16.07 13.32 -0.27
C LEU A 284 -17.17 12.72 -1.16
N ARG A 285 -17.59 11.48 -0.93
CA ARG A 285 -18.66 10.86 -1.70
C ARG A 285 -19.97 11.60 -1.51
N THR A 286 -20.36 11.88 -0.29
CA THR A 286 -21.59 12.63 0.00
C THR A 286 -21.54 14.00 -0.66
N LEU A 287 -20.45 14.75 -0.53
CA LEU A 287 -20.30 16.05 -1.17
C LEU A 287 -20.41 16.00 -2.71
N LEU A 288 -19.78 14.98 -3.32
CA LEU A 288 -19.86 14.76 -4.76
C LEU A 288 -21.30 14.52 -5.24
N ARG A 289 -22.03 13.67 -4.52
CA ARG A 289 -23.39 13.24 -4.87
C ARG A 289 -24.45 14.28 -4.55
N ASP A 290 -24.20 15.14 -3.58
CA ASP A 290 -25.01 16.33 -3.29
C ASP A 290 -24.79 17.47 -4.29
N GLY A 291 -23.87 17.29 -5.25
CA GLY A 291 -23.65 18.25 -6.33
C GLY A 291 -22.83 19.46 -5.92
N VAL A 292 -22.01 19.35 -4.90
CA VAL A 292 -21.08 20.41 -4.45
C VAL A 292 -20.14 20.76 -5.63
N SER A 293 -19.90 22.05 -5.85
CA SER A 293 -19.05 22.52 -6.94
C SER A 293 -17.60 22.07 -6.80
N ASP A 294 -16.90 21.92 -7.94
CA ASP A 294 -15.48 21.52 -7.94
C ASP A 294 -14.60 22.52 -7.18
N ALA A 295 -14.94 23.80 -7.20
CA ALA A 295 -14.24 24.84 -6.46
C ALA A 295 -14.38 24.65 -4.95
N GLU A 296 -15.56 24.33 -4.49
CA GLU A 296 -15.84 24.08 -3.07
C GLU A 296 -15.23 22.76 -2.60
N LEU A 297 -15.34 21.66 -3.39
CA LEU A 297 -14.66 20.39 -3.14
C LEU A 297 -13.15 20.61 -3.00
N LYS A 298 -12.56 21.39 -3.90
CA LYS A 298 -11.13 21.72 -3.85
C LYS A 298 -10.77 22.45 -2.57
N ALA A 299 -11.53 23.45 -2.16
CA ALA A 299 -11.28 24.21 -0.94
C ALA A 299 -11.38 23.34 0.32
N GLN A 300 -12.35 22.43 0.36
CA GLN A 300 -12.52 21.50 1.47
C GLN A 300 -11.39 20.45 1.54
N ILE A 301 -11.00 19.88 0.41
CA ILE A 301 -9.85 18.95 0.30
C ILE A 301 -8.57 19.65 0.76
N GLU A 302 -8.33 20.88 0.31
CA GLU A 302 -7.18 21.68 0.70
C GLU A 302 -7.14 21.91 2.21
N THR A 303 -8.28 22.22 2.82
CA THR A 303 -8.40 22.42 4.27
C THR A 303 -8.01 21.16 5.03
N ILE A 304 -8.54 19.99 4.66
CA ILE A 304 -8.23 18.71 5.32
C ILE A 304 -6.76 18.35 5.17
N ILE A 305 -6.18 18.54 4.00
CA ILE A 305 -4.77 18.23 3.76
C ILE A 305 -3.86 19.18 4.55
N THR A 306 -4.21 20.47 4.62
CA THR A 306 -3.46 21.46 5.38
C THR A 306 -3.46 21.13 6.88
N GLN A 307 -4.58 20.64 7.41
CA GLN A 307 -4.73 20.25 8.81
C GLN A 307 -4.14 18.87 9.15
N LYS A 308 -3.38 18.25 8.23
CA LYS A 308 -2.73 16.97 8.49
C LYS A 308 -1.98 16.96 9.82
N PRO A 309 -2.20 15.93 10.70
CA PRO A 309 -1.53 15.86 12.02
C PRO A 309 0.00 15.87 11.92
N LYS A 310 0.66 16.43 12.92
CA LYS A 310 2.13 16.50 12.99
C LYS A 310 2.76 15.12 12.94
N CYS A 311 2.26 14.20 13.77
CA CYS A 311 2.76 12.82 13.84
C CYS A 311 1.65 11.87 14.28
N HIS A 312 1.91 10.59 14.17
CA HIS A 312 1.14 9.55 14.82
C HIS A 312 1.70 9.23 16.22
N HIS A 313 0.89 8.58 17.04
CA HIS A 313 1.19 8.19 18.43
C HIS A 313 1.03 6.68 18.65
N PHE A 314 1.21 5.87 17.60
CA PHE A 314 1.15 4.42 17.71
C PHE A 314 2.10 3.90 18.79
N GLY A 315 1.57 3.08 19.73
CA GLY A 315 2.34 2.44 20.78
C GLY A 315 2.76 3.38 21.91
N GLU A 316 2.27 4.62 21.98
CA GLU A 316 2.47 5.51 23.10
C GLU A 316 1.41 5.29 24.18
N MET A 317 1.76 5.47 25.48
CA MET A 317 0.84 5.24 26.60
C MET A 317 -0.41 6.15 26.57
N ASN A 318 -0.32 7.30 25.91
CA ASN A 318 -1.42 8.25 25.74
C ASN A 318 -1.80 8.34 24.26
N GLU A 319 -2.36 7.28 23.69
CA GLU A 319 -2.94 7.36 22.34
C GLU A 319 -4.13 8.35 22.36
N PRO A 320 -4.26 9.18 21.30
CA PRO A 320 -5.39 10.10 21.18
C PRO A 320 -6.73 9.35 21.16
N GLU A 321 -7.78 9.96 21.75
CA GLU A 321 -9.14 9.41 21.77
C GLU A 321 -9.72 9.14 20.36
N GLN A 322 -9.29 9.90 19.35
CA GLN A 322 -9.75 9.78 17.95
C GLN A 322 -8.88 8.83 17.12
N THR A 323 -8.48 7.70 17.69
CA THR A 323 -7.70 6.69 16.97
C THR A 323 -8.60 5.88 16.04
N GLU A 324 -8.10 5.53 14.85
CA GLU A 324 -8.82 4.76 13.84
C GLU A 324 -9.31 3.40 14.37
N HIS A 325 -10.59 3.13 14.21
CA HIS A 325 -11.24 1.89 14.62
C HIS A 325 -11.44 0.90 13.46
N ARG A 326 -11.42 1.38 12.23
CA ARG A 326 -11.56 0.53 11.03
C ARG A 326 -10.33 -0.34 10.83
N GLY A 327 -10.55 -1.50 10.23
CA GLY A 327 -9.48 -2.41 9.84
C GLY A 327 -8.66 -1.88 8.66
N MET A 328 -7.45 -2.45 8.47
CA MET A 328 -6.55 -2.03 7.40
C MET A 328 -7.19 -2.20 6.00
N SER A 329 -8.01 -3.21 5.79
CA SER A 329 -8.73 -3.46 4.54
C SER A 329 -9.79 -2.40 4.21
N GLU A 330 -10.35 -1.75 5.23
CA GLU A 330 -11.38 -0.71 5.06
C GLU A 330 -10.76 0.66 4.75
N ILE A 331 -9.55 0.92 5.27
CA ILE A 331 -8.84 2.20 5.08
C ILE A 331 -7.82 2.18 3.94
N GLY A 332 -7.68 1.07 3.23
CA GLY A 332 -6.79 0.90 2.10
C GLY A 332 -5.32 0.70 2.52
N GLY A 333 -4.99 -0.51 2.84
CA GLY A 333 -3.68 -0.98 3.32
C GLY A 333 -2.48 -0.76 2.40
#